data_ee4b23cea4db703b2c7d96743352e4ef
#
_entry.id   ee4b23cea4db703b2c7d96743352e4ef
#
_cell.length_a   1.000
_cell.length_b   1.000
_cell.length_c   1.000
_cell.angle_alpha   90.00
_cell.angle_beta   90.00
_cell.angle_gamma   90.00
#
_symmetry.space_group_name_H-M   'P 1'
#
loop_
_entity.id
_entity.type
_entity.pdbx_description
1 polymer ?
#
loop_
_entity_poly.entity_id
_entity_poly.type
_entity_poly.pdbx_seq_one_letter_code
_entity_poly.pdbx_strand_id
1 'polypeptide(L)'
;MCVNSLQLTVTTVNYLKNIPLGDKPPKLLNAVIEVVSGSRDKYEYKSEWDAFVLDRMIPSSVVFPIEYGFVPQTWYDDNDPLDIMIMSYEPLEVGCVVRVRVIGVLMIEDEKGPDPKILSVLVDDARFQGVEEITDIHTHKLREIQEFFETYKRLEPHKWVKIKQWQTAETAQEIVQYAAKQYETHKT
;
A
#
# COMPACT_ATOMS: atom_id res chain seq x y z
N MET A 1 -44.02 -29.55 -12.16
CA MET A 1 -43.38 -28.25 -12.35
C MET A 1 -42.05 -28.24 -11.61
N CYS A 2 -40.94 -28.37 -12.36
CA CYS A 2 -39.61 -28.30 -11.74
C CYS A 2 -39.27 -26.83 -11.57
N VAL A 3 -39.11 -26.36 -10.32
CA VAL A 3 -38.55 -25.07 -10.01
C VAL A 3 -37.04 -25.16 -10.14
N ASN A 4 -36.48 -24.62 -11.22
CA ASN A 4 -35.03 -24.43 -11.32
C ASN A 4 -34.59 -23.44 -10.25
N SER A 5 -33.90 -23.92 -9.21
CA SER A 5 -33.21 -23.07 -8.28
C SER A 5 -32.03 -22.40 -9.00
N LEU A 6 -32.16 -21.12 -9.31
CA LEU A 6 -31.01 -20.31 -9.68
C LEU A 6 -30.10 -20.23 -8.43
N GLN A 7 -29.01 -20.98 -8.46
CA GLN A 7 -27.90 -20.76 -7.55
C GLN A 7 -27.21 -19.47 -7.97
N LEU A 8 -27.46 -18.37 -7.26
CA LEU A 8 -26.67 -17.15 -7.37
C LEU A 8 -25.27 -17.48 -6.80
N THR A 9 -24.31 -17.68 -7.69
CA THR A 9 -22.91 -17.72 -7.29
C THR A 9 -22.47 -16.30 -7.00
N VAL A 10 -22.39 -15.93 -5.73
CA VAL A 10 -21.76 -14.67 -5.32
C VAL A 10 -20.26 -14.84 -5.55
N THR A 11 -19.76 -14.24 -6.62
CA THR A 11 -18.33 -14.21 -6.88
C THR A 11 -17.78 -13.02 -6.09
N THR A 12 -17.17 -13.28 -4.95
CA THR A 12 -16.40 -12.28 -4.21
C THR A 12 -15.10 -11.98 -4.98
N VAL A 13 -14.66 -10.73 -4.98
CA VAL A 13 -13.42 -10.29 -5.64
C VAL A 13 -12.30 -10.29 -4.62
N ASN A 14 -11.44 -11.30 -4.66
CA ASN A 14 -10.23 -11.29 -3.84
C ASN A 14 -9.26 -10.21 -4.34
N TYR A 15 -9.07 -9.16 -3.56
CA TYR A 15 -8.27 -7.99 -3.95
C TYR A 15 -6.80 -8.32 -4.20
N LEU A 16 -6.24 -9.28 -3.48
CA LEU A 16 -4.85 -9.69 -3.68
C LEU A 16 -4.66 -10.50 -4.97
N LYS A 17 -5.63 -11.36 -5.32
CA LYS A 17 -5.49 -12.34 -6.41
C LYS A 17 -6.12 -11.88 -7.72
N ASN A 18 -7.27 -11.20 -7.66
CA ASN A 18 -8.08 -10.90 -8.84
C ASN A 18 -7.82 -9.51 -9.42
N ILE A 19 -7.30 -8.56 -8.62
CA ILE A 19 -6.87 -7.26 -9.15
C ILE A 19 -5.51 -7.45 -9.81
N PRO A 20 -5.34 -7.06 -11.08
CA PRO A 20 -4.05 -7.19 -11.76
C PRO A 20 -3.02 -6.23 -11.14
N LEU A 21 -1.74 -6.59 -11.25
CA LEU A 21 -0.61 -5.80 -10.74
C LEU A 21 -0.61 -4.36 -11.28
N GLY A 22 -1.03 -4.17 -12.52
CA GLY A 22 -1.13 -2.86 -13.16
C GLY A 22 -0.98 -2.92 -14.68
N ASP A 23 -1.09 -1.77 -15.35
CA ASP A 23 -1.02 -1.68 -16.82
C ASP A 23 0.41 -1.79 -17.35
N LYS A 24 1.40 -1.25 -16.64
CA LYS A 24 2.83 -1.23 -17.03
C LYS A 24 3.74 -1.41 -15.80
N PRO A 25 3.66 -2.58 -15.12
CA PRO A 25 4.55 -2.84 -13.99
C PRO A 25 6.02 -2.85 -14.44
N PRO A 26 6.93 -2.42 -13.60
CA PRO A 26 6.77 -1.94 -12.23
C PRO A 26 6.48 -0.43 -12.10
N LYS A 27 6.37 0.31 -13.20
CA LYS A 27 6.21 1.77 -13.19
C LYS A 27 4.77 2.22 -12.90
N LEU A 28 3.79 1.60 -13.56
CA LEU A 28 2.36 1.89 -13.38
C LEU A 28 1.67 0.67 -12.79
N LEU A 29 1.15 0.85 -11.59
CA LEU A 29 0.55 -0.21 -10.77
C LEU A 29 -0.91 0.07 -10.46
N ASN A 30 -1.62 -0.96 -10.04
CA ASN A 30 -2.83 -0.82 -9.23
C ASN A 30 -2.45 -0.89 -7.76
N ALA A 31 -3.13 -0.13 -6.93
CA ALA A 31 -3.02 -0.16 -5.49
C ALA A 31 -4.41 -0.26 -4.86
N VAL A 32 -4.51 -0.97 -3.75
CA VAL A 32 -5.74 -1.12 -2.97
C VAL A 32 -5.60 -0.29 -1.70
N ILE A 33 -6.55 0.60 -1.44
CA ILE A 33 -6.51 1.48 -0.27
C ILE A 33 -6.97 0.71 0.97
N GLU A 34 -6.18 0.77 2.04
CA GLU A 34 -6.51 0.22 3.36
C GLU A 34 -6.70 1.31 4.40
N VAL A 35 -5.92 2.39 4.34
CA VAL A 35 -6.00 3.49 5.28
C VAL A 35 -6.04 4.81 4.53
N VAL A 36 -7.00 5.64 4.87
CA VAL A 36 -7.15 6.97 4.27
C VAL A 36 -6.33 8.02 5.02
N SER A 37 -5.85 9.01 4.31
CA SER A 37 -5.16 10.16 4.88
C SER A 37 -6.02 10.86 5.95
N GLY A 38 -5.41 11.24 7.07
CA GLY A 38 -6.11 11.83 8.22
C GLY A 38 -6.70 10.82 9.20
N SER A 39 -6.71 9.51 8.89
CA SER A 39 -7.22 8.47 9.78
C SER A 39 -6.18 8.00 10.81
N ARG A 40 -6.69 7.48 11.94
CA ARG A 40 -5.95 6.63 12.89
C ARG A 40 -6.38 5.18 12.84
N ASP A 41 -7.44 4.87 12.12
CA ASP A 41 -7.96 3.52 11.99
C ASP A 41 -7.12 2.78 10.95
N LYS A 42 -6.33 1.80 11.39
CA LYS A 42 -5.58 0.93 10.50
C LYS A 42 -6.41 -0.28 10.14
N TYR A 43 -6.90 -0.30 8.90
CA TYR A 43 -7.52 -1.48 8.33
C TYR A 43 -6.46 -2.31 7.60
N GLU A 44 -6.70 -3.62 7.49
CA GLU A 44 -5.94 -4.55 6.69
C GLU A 44 -6.89 -5.44 5.90
N TYR A 45 -6.58 -5.71 4.65
CA TYR A 45 -7.31 -6.69 3.86
C TYR A 45 -6.93 -8.11 4.27
N LYS A 46 -7.91 -8.90 4.67
CA LYS A 46 -7.73 -10.32 5.00
C LYS A 46 -8.26 -11.18 3.85
N SER A 47 -7.32 -11.75 3.09
CA SER A 47 -7.63 -12.52 1.87
C SER A 47 -8.43 -13.80 2.14
N GLU A 48 -8.31 -14.37 3.34
CA GLU A 48 -9.07 -15.54 3.80
C GLU A 48 -10.55 -15.23 4.09
N TRP A 49 -10.88 -13.96 4.35
CA TRP A 49 -12.25 -13.49 4.60
C TRP A 49 -12.80 -12.63 3.47
N ASP A 50 -11.93 -12.24 2.54
CA ASP A 50 -12.24 -11.29 1.48
C ASP A 50 -12.86 -9.99 2.03
N ALA A 51 -12.24 -9.47 3.09
CA ALA A 51 -12.75 -8.34 3.87
C ALA A 51 -11.64 -7.43 4.38
N PHE A 52 -11.96 -6.13 4.48
CA PHE A 52 -11.14 -5.17 5.23
C PHE A 52 -11.51 -5.25 6.71
N VAL A 53 -10.53 -5.49 7.55
CA VAL A 53 -10.69 -5.69 8.99
C VAL A 53 -9.95 -4.59 9.73
N LEU A 54 -10.55 -4.03 10.76
CA LEU A 54 -9.85 -3.11 11.65
C LEU A 54 -8.76 -3.89 12.40
N ASP A 55 -7.50 -3.68 12.01
CA ASP A 55 -6.34 -4.24 12.71
C ASP A 55 -6.20 -3.56 14.08
N ARG A 56 -6.09 -2.24 14.09
CA ARG A 56 -6.05 -1.42 15.31
C ARG A 56 -6.29 0.06 15.01
N MET A 57 -6.53 0.81 16.07
CA MET A 57 -6.41 2.27 16.07
C MET A 57 -4.99 2.67 16.48
N ILE A 58 -4.39 3.63 15.79
CA ILE A 58 -3.10 4.20 16.20
C ILE A 58 -3.24 4.81 17.60
N PRO A 59 -2.47 4.34 18.61
CA PRO A 59 -2.69 4.74 20.00
C PRO A 59 -2.18 6.15 20.33
N SER A 60 -1.44 6.77 19.42
CA SER A 60 -0.94 8.14 19.58
C SER A 60 -1.85 9.18 18.90
N SER A 61 -1.51 10.47 19.03
CA SER A 61 -2.25 11.56 18.40
C SER A 61 -1.95 11.76 16.91
N VAL A 62 -0.95 11.04 16.36
CA VAL A 62 -0.62 11.12 14.94
C VAL A 62 -1.67 10.43 14.08
N VAL A 63 -1.84 10.91 12.86
CA VAL A 63 -2.71 10.35 11.84
C VAL A 63 -1.88 9.98 10.61
N PHE A 64 -2.36 9.05 9.78
CA PHE A 64 -1.71 8.77 8.51
C PHE A 64 -1.64 10.05 7.66
N PRO A 65 -0.44 10.51 7.26
CA PRO A 65 -0.30 11.76 6.50
C PRO A 65 -0.55 11.60 5.01
N ILE A 66 -0.82 10.39 4.56
CA ILE A 66 -0.90 9.96 3.17
C ILE A 66 -1.81 8.74 3.06
N GLU A 67 -2.43 8.51 1.91
CA GLU A 67 -3.15 7.26 1.64
C GLU A 67 -2.20 6.08 1.73
N TYR A 68 -2.68 4.99 2.29
CA TYR A 68 -1.88 3.79 2.51
C TYR A 68 -2.64 2.53 2.10
N GLY A 69 -1.94 1.54 1.62
CA GLY A 69 -2.52 0.27 1.23
C GLY A 69 -1.49 -0.69 0.68
N PHE A 70 -1.89 -1.60 -0.15
CA PHE A 70 -1.02 -2.62 -0.70
C PHE A 70 -1.08 -2.71 -2.24
N VAL A 71 -0.04 -3.30 -2.80
CA VAL A 71 0.05 -3.63 -4.23
C VAL A 71 -0.46 -5.07 -4.44
N PRO A 72 -1.54 -5.29 -5.22
CA PRO A 72 -2.03 -6.64 -5.50
C PRO A 72 -0.99 -7.46 -6.27
N GLN A 73 -1.07 -8.79 -6.15
CA GLN A 73 -0.15 -9.74 -6.80
C GLN A 73 1.33 -9.50 -6.47
N THR A 74 1.60 -9.04 -5.24
CA THR A 74 2.96 -8.95 -4.67
C THR A 74 3.04 -9.73 -3.35
N TRP A 75 4.28 -10.11 -2.98
CA TRP A 75 4.58 -10.75 -1.70
C TRP A 75 5.99 -10.36 -1.27
N TYR A 76 6.16 -9.92 -0.03
CA TYR A 76 7.46 -9.47 0.45
C TYR A 76 7.99 -10.33 1.60
N ASP A 77 9.19 -10.05 2.07
CA ASP A 77 9.94 -10.88 3.03
C ASP A 77 9.30 -10.95 4.43
N ASP A 78 8.42 -10.02 4.77
CA ASP A 78 7.62 -10.01 6.00
C ASP A 78 6.36 -10.88 5.94
N ASN A 79 6.15 -11.61 4.83
CA ASN A 79 4.99 -12.44 4.51
C ASN A 79 3.68 -11.65 4.35
N ASP A 80 3.77 -10.43 3.86
CA ASP A 80 2.62 -9.60 3.51
C ASP A 80 2.74 -9.06 2.06
N PRO A 81 1.67 -8.61 1.42
CA PRO A 81 1.75 -7.87 0.17
C PRO A 81 2.57 -6.59 0.35
N LEU A 82 3.22 -6.14 -0.72
CA LEU A 82 4.06 -4.94 -0.68
C LEU A 82 3.24 -3.69 -0.36
N ASP A 83 3.63 -2.98 0.68
CA ASP A 83 3.01 -1.75 1.14
C ASP A 83 3.26 -0.57 0.20
N ILE A 84 2.24 0.26 0.01
CA ILE A 84 2.30 1.43 -0.85
C ILE A 84 1.65 2.66 -0.21
N MET A 85 2.33 3.79 -0.33
CA MET A 85 1.86 5.14 0.01
C MET A 85 1.44 5.85 -1.27
N ILE A 86 0.27 6.46 -1.27
CA ILE A 86 -0.29 7.12 -2.46
C ILE A 86 -0.57 8.59 -2.13
N MET A 87 0.06 9.49 -2.87
CA MET A 87 -0.24 10.91 -2.77
C MET A 87 -1.57 11.21 -3.46
N SER A 88 -2.44 11.85 -2.71
CA SER A 88 -3.72 12.40 -3.18
C SER A 88 -3.92 13.78 -2.55
N TYR A 89 -4.79 14.59 -3.11
CA TYR A 89 -5.20 15.87 -2.51
C TYR A 89 -6.49 15.74 -1.69
N GLU A 90 -7.28 14.71 -1.98
CA GLU A 90 -8.53 14.41 -1.28
C GLU A 90 -8.45 13.00 -0.71
N PRO A 91 -9.03 12.74 0.48
CA PRO A 91 -9.11 11.39 1.02
C PRO A 91 -9.83 10.44 0.06
N LEU A 92 -9.29 9.23 -0.07
CA LEU A 92 -9.90 8.15 -0.84
C LEU A 92 -10.78 7.29 0.07
N GLU A 93 -11.31 6.17 -0.46
CA GLU A 93 -12.14 5.24 0.29
C GLU A 93 -11.42 3.90 0.49
N VAL A 94 -11.59 3.27 1.66
CA VAL A 94 -11.07 1.93 1.94
C VAL A 94 -11.67 0.93 0.95
N GLY A 95 -10.83 0.10 0.35
CA GLY A 95 -11.21 -0.87 -0.68
C GLY A 95 -11.25 -0.30 -2.10
N CYS A 96 -11.02 1.00 -2.26
CA CYS A 96 -10.87 1.58 -3.59
C CYS A 96 -9.60 1.06 -4.27
N VAL A 97 -9.71 0.72 -5.56
CA VAL A 97 -8.56 0.37 -6.41
C VAL A 97 -8.20 1.58 -7.25
N VAL A 98 -6.96 2.02 -7.14
CA VAL A 98 -6.46 3.21 -7.84
C VAL A 98 -5.25 2.88 -8.71
N ARG A 99 -5.10 3.58 -9.83
CA ARG A 99 -3.91 3.49 -10.69
C ARG A 99 -2.87 4.48 -10.22
N VAL A 100 -1.64 3.99 -10.01
CA VAL A 100 -0.57 4.79 -9.44
C VAL A 100 0.71 4.70 -10.27
N ARG A 101 1.51 5.76 -10.21
CA ARG A 101 2.88 5.81 -10.71
C ARG A 101 3.84 5.76 -9.54
N VAL A 102 4.76 4.79 -9.58
CA VAL A 102 5.84 4.65 -8.59
C VAL A 102 6.87 5.75 -8.79
N ILE A 103 7.18 6.50 -7.72
CA ILE A 103 8.10 7.64 -7.74
C ILE A 103 9.25 7.54 -6.73
N GLY A 104 9.23 6.55 -5.84
CA GLY A 104 10.28 6.34 -4.85
C GLY A 104 9.91 5.31 -3.81
N VAL A 105 10.75 5.14 -2.79
CA VAL A 105 10.52 4.23 -1.67
C VAL A 105 11.15 4.76 -0.40
N LEU A 106 10.46 4.60 0.73
CA LEU A 106 11.02 4.78 2.06
C LEU A 106 11.49 3.43 2.58
N MET A 107 12.80 3.29 2.76
CA MET A 107 13.40 2.09 3.34
C MET A 107 13.28 2.15 4.86
N ILE A 108 12.54 1.22 5.42
CA ILE A 108 12.39 1.07 6.88
C ILE A 108 12.68 -0.36 7.29
N GLU A 109 12.86 -0.54 8.58
CA GLU A 109 13.00 -1.84 9.25
C GLU A 109 12.16 -1.79 10.52
N ASP A 110 11.43 -2.83 10.80
CA ASP A 110 10.67 -2.98 12.02
C ASP A 110 10.97 -4.32 12.72
N GLU A 111 10.17 -4.72 13.70
CA GLU A 111 10.34 -5.95 14.47
C GLU A 111 10.24 -7.24 13.63
N LYS A 112 9.67 -7.17 12.42
CA LYS A 112 9.57 -8.30 11.48
C LYS A 112 10.74 -8.33 10.48
N GLY A 113 11.48 -7.23 10.30
CA GLY A 113 12.59 -7.12 9.37
C GLY A 113 12.48 -5.94 8.40
N PRO A 114 13.14 -6.01 7.22
CA PRO A 114 13.01 -4.99 6.18
C PRO A 114 11.57 -4.85 5.70
N ASP A 115 11.06 -3.61 5.68
CA ASP A 115 9.67 -3.30 5.39
C ASP A 115 9.58 -2.02 4.54
N PRO A 116 9.95 -2.08 3.24
CA PRO A 116 9.96 -0.93 2.36
C PRO A 116 8.54 -0.42 2.08
N LYS A 117 8.35 0.91 2.09
CA LYS A 117 7.09 1.56 1.75
C LYS A 117 7.23 2.28 0.41
N ILE A 118 6.61 1.73 -0.63
CA ILE A 118 6.61 2.35 -1.97
C ILE A 118 5.92 3.70 -1.89
N LEU A 119 6.49 4.72 -2.51
CA LEU A 119 5.84 6.03 -2.69
C LEU A 119 5.34 6.17 -4.12
N SER A 120 4.11 6.61 -4.27
CA SER A 120 3.45 6.75 -5.56
C SER A 120 2.53 7.98 -5.62
N VAL A 121 2.12 8.33 -6.83
CA VAL A 121 1.13 9.36 -7.11
C VAL A 121 -0.01 8.80 -7.95
N LEU A 122 -1.21 9.36 -7.82
CA LEU A 122 -2.36 9.00 -8.66
C LEU A 122 -2.09 9.34 -10.13
N VAL A 123 -2.28 8.38 -11.03
CA VAL A 123 -2.14 8.57 -12.49
C VAL A 123 -3.25 9.46 -13.04
N ASP A 124 -4.45 9.30 -12.50
CA ASP A 124 -5.66 9.95 -13.00
C ASP A 124 -5.92 11.35 -12.39
N ASP A 125 -4.97 11.86 -11.58
CA ASP A 125 -5.01 13.22 -11.05
C ASP A 125 -4.05 14.12 -11.84
N ALA A 126 -4.60 15.08 -12.58
CA ALA A 126 -3.82 16.01 -13.40
C ALA A 126 -2.80 16.84 -12.61
N ARG A 127 -3.00 17.01 -11.29
CA ARG A 127 -2.09 17.74 -10.39
C ARG A 127 -0.75 17.03 -10.20
N PHE A 128 -0.70 15.71 -10.46
CA PHE A 128 0.53 14.91 -10.44
C PHE A 128 1.11 14.66 -11.83
N GLN A 129 0.61 15.37 -12.85
CA GLN A 129 1.20 15.30 -14.19
C GLN A 129 2.66 15.81 -14.14
N GLY A 130 3.60 14.97 -14.60
CA GLY A 130 5.03 15.31 -14.60
C GLY A 130 5.77 14.95 -13.31
N VAL A 131 5.11 14.46 -12.27
CA VAL A 131 5.77 13.89 -11.09
C VAL A 131 6.27 12.48 -11.43
N GLU A 132 7.57 12.30 -11.60
CA GLU A 132 8.19 11.03 -12.03
C GLU A 132 9.17 10.48 -10.99
N GLU A 133 9.68 11.35 -10.10
CA GLU A 133 10.72 11.02 -9.11
C GLU A 133 10.39 11.61 -7.74
N ILE A 134 11.00 11.05 -6.72
CA ILE A 134 10.88 11.54 -5.34
C ILE A 134 11.35 13.00 -5.20
N THR A 135 12.29 13.42 -6.03
CA THR A 135 12.81 14.79 -6.06
C THR A 135 11.78 15.82 -6.54
N ASP A 136 10.70 15.39 -7.19
CA ASP A 136 9.61 16.25 -7.61
C ASP A 136 8.65 16.55 -6.44
N ILE A 137 8.81 15.86 -5.31
CA ILE A 137 7.98 16.05 -4.12
C ILE A 137 8.65 17.06 -3.18
N HIS A 138 7.84 17.98 -2.65
CA HIS A 138 8.33 18.95 -1.68
C HIS A 138 8.94 18.25 -0.46
N THR A 139 10.17 18.60 -0.11
CA THR A 139 10.97 17.94 0.94
C THR A 139 10.24 17.88 2.29
N HIS A 140 9.41 18.89 2.62
CA HIS A 140 8.66 18.91 3.87
C HIS A 140 7.63 17.76 3.92
N LYS A 141 6.96 17.47 2.79
CA LYS A 141 6.01 16.34 2.73
C LYS A 141 6.68 14.99 2.99
N LEU A 142 7.88 14.80 2.45
CA LEU A 142 8.68 13.59 2.72
C LEU A 142 9.06 13.48 4.20
N ARG A 143 9.42 14.60 4.85
CA ARG A 143 9.72 14.64 6.29
C ARG A 143 8.49 14.36 7.15
N GLU A 144 7.33 14.87 6.78
CA GLU A 144 6.06 14.61 7.47
C GLU A 144 5.71 13.10 7.44
N ILE A 145 5.85 12.47 6.28
CA ILE A 145 5.65 11.03 6.13
C ILE A 145 6.67 10.25 6.98
N GLN A 146 7.93 10.62 6.92
CA GLN A 146 8.98 9.98 7.70
C GLN A 146 8.71 10.08 9.21
N GLU A 147 8.39 11.28 9.72
CA GLU A 147 8.06 11.51 11.13
C GLU A 147 6.90 10.65 11.61
N PHE A 148 5.87 10.47 10.76
CA PHE A 148 4.77 9.57 11.08
C PHE A 148 5.28 8.14 11.31
N PHE A 149 6.03 7.57 10.36
CA PHE A 149 6.53 6.20 10.51
C PHE A 149 7.52 6.03 11.66
N GLU A 150 8.31 7.06 12.01
CA GLU A 150 9.20 7.04 13.18
C GLU A 150 8.44 7.01 14.50
N THR A 151 7.19 7.50 14.52
CA THR A 151 6.49 7.78 15.78
C THR A 151 5.24 6.95 16.02
N TYR A 152 4.56 6.46 14.98
CA TYR A 152 3.22 5.89 15.10
C TYR A 152 3.14 4.62 15.96
N LYS A 153 4.23 3.82 16.06
CA LYS A 153 4.31 2.63 16.91
C LYS A 153 4.87 2.90 18.34
N ARG A 154 5.28 4.13 18.66
CA ARG A 154 5.98 4.43 19.94
C ARG A 154 5.22 4.03 21.22
N LEU A 155 3.90 4.05 21.18
CA LEU A 155 3.05 3.67 22.30
C LEU A 155 2.61 2.20 22.26
N GLU A 156 3.05 1.44 21.26
CA GLU A 156 2.76 0.02 21.15
C GLU A 156 3.87 -0.79 21.83
N PRO A 157 3.55 -1.65 22.81
CA PRO A 157 4.56 -2.45 23.52
C PRO A 157 5.31 -3.37 22.54
N HIS A 158 6.64 -3.40 22.66
CA HIS A 158 7.54 -4.27 21.89
C HIS A 158 7.56 -4.01 20.37
N LYS A 159 6.95 -2.92 19.91
CA LYS A 159 7.03 -2.50 18.51
C LYS A 159 7.98 -1.33 18.33
N TRP A 160 8.63 -1.29 17.18
CA TRP A 160 9.55 -0.22 16.81
C TRP A 160 9.61 -0.08 15.30
N VAL A 161 10.05 1.07 14.84
CA VAL A 161 10.39 1.33 13.43
C VAL A 161 11.71 2.06 13.41
N LYS A 162 12.58 1.68 12.47
CA LYS A 162 13.83 2.34 12.18
C LYS A 162 13.83 2.81 10.73
N ILE A 163 13.79 4.11 10.54
CA ILE A 163 13.94 4.70 9.20
C ILE A 163 15.39 4.55 8.75
N LYS A 164 15.57 4.13 7.51
CA LYS A 164 16.89 4.06 6.85
C LYS A 164 17.08 5.30 5.97
N GLN A 165 16.41 5.34 4.82
CA GLN A 165 16.51 6.43 3.86
C GLN A 165 15.41 6.37 2.81
N TRP A 166 15.18 7.48 2.14
CA TRP A 166 14.45 7.54 0.90
C TRP A 166 15.32 7.07 -0.26
N GLN A 167 14.71 6.40 -1.24
CA GLN A 167 15.37 5.93 -2.47
C GLN A 167 14.55 6.33 -3.70
N THR A 168 15.17 6.22 -4.87
CA THR A 168 14.65 6.63 -6.18
C THR A 168 13.47 5.79 -6.66
N ALA A 169 12.79 6.25 -7.72
CA ALA A 169 11.78 5.46 -8.42
C ALA A 169 12.37 4.15 -8.99
N GLU A 170 13.63 4.15 -9.47
CA GLU A 170 14.29 2.96 -9.97
C GLU A 170 14.41 1.88 -8.89
N THR A 171 14.92 2.22 -7.70
CA THR A 171 15.01 1.29 -6.57
C THR A 171 13.62 0.76 -6.17
N ALA A 172 12.61 1.65 -6.13
CA ALA A 172 11.23 1.24 -5.84
C ALA A 172 10.69 0.23 -6.86
N GLN A 173 10.97 0.44 -8.14
CA GLN A 173 10.55 -0.45 -9.22
C GLN A 173 11.25 -1.81 -9.15
N GLU A 174 12.52 -1.88 -8.75
CA GLU A 174 13.24 -3.14 -8.49
C GLU A 174 12.58 -3.93 -7.37
N ILE A 175 12.19 -3.26 -6.27
CA ILE A 175 11.48 -3.88 -5.14
C ILE A 175 10.11 -4.42 -5.60
N VAL A 176 9.37 -3.68 -6.40
CA VAL A 176 8.09 -4.14 -6.97
C VAL A 176 8.30 -5.39 -7.83
N GLN A 177 9.32 -5.42 -8.69
CA GLN A 177 9.63 -6.59 -9.52
C GLN A 177 9.98 -7.81 -8.66
N TYR A 178 10.78 -7.61 -7.61
CA TYR A 178 11.11 -8.65 -6.66
C TYR A 178 9.85 -9.22 -5.98
N ALA A 179 9.01 -8.35 -5.42
CA ALA A 179 7.79 -8.75 -4.71
C ALA A 179 6.76 -9.45 -5.64
N ALA A 180 6.64 -8.99 -6.89
CA ALA A 180 5.79 -9.64 -7.89
C ALA A 180 6.30 -11.06 -8.24
N LYS A 181 7.62 -11.24 -8.37
CA LYS A 181 8.22 -12.55 -8.59
C LYS A 181 8.03 -13.48 -7.40
N GLN A 182 8.15 -12.98 -6.17
CA GLN A 182 7.88 -13.75 -4.96
C GLN A 182 6.42 -14.22 -4.90
N TYR A 183 5.48 -13.36 -5.28
CA TYR A 183 4.06 -13.74 -5.35
C TYR A 183 3.82 -14.91 -6.30
N GLU A 184 4.43 -14.93 -7.49
CA GLU A 184 4.29 -16.04 -8.44
C GLU A 184 4.79 -17.37 -7.86
N THR A 185 5.85 -17.35 -7.04
CA THR A 185 6.35 -18.55 -6.35
C THR A 185 5.49 -18.96 -5.16
N HIS A 186 4.77 -18.02 -4.56
CA HIS A 186 3.90 -18.26 -3.38
C HIS A 186 2.52 -18.80 -3.77
N LYS A 187 2.09 -18.63 -5.02
CA LYS A 187 0.83 -19.17 -5.57
C LYS A 187 0.78 -20.70 -5.66
N THR A 188 1.94 -21.36 -5.55
CA THR A 188 2.05 -22.82 -5.61
C THR A 188 1.88 -23.44 -4.25
#